data_1f4ae54974b59398bdb612a350f0fc3f
#
_entry.id   1f4ae54974b59398bdb612a350f0fc3f
#
_cell.length_a   1.000
_cell.length_b   1.000
_cell.length_c   1.000
_cell.angle_alpha   90.00
_cell.angle_beta   90.00
_cell.angle_gamma   90.00
#
_symmetry.space_group_name_H-M   'P 1'
#
loop_
_entity.id
_entity.type
_entity.pdbx_description
1 polymer ?
#
loop_
_entity_poly.entity_id
_entity_poly.type
_entity_poly.pdbx_seq_one_letter_code
_entity_poly.pdbx_strand_id
1 'polypeptide(L)'
;MTFQNAEQEPPSQPKEIAMTHRLKYAALAIVLVLPASQTALAETFAPYGTAKVDMHSMPVTDVVFDVNYADPNQLNTLYNFIKNTRKITQGKVVVVTHGPELRAFAKENYEKYQGAVDKMAELSKEGVEFKMCNNAMKAAGFSAEDMHGFITVVPAGFPELAYYMGKGYQYINPLPLPVKDVRYLDQPQLRK
;
A
#
# COMPACT_ATOMS: atom_id res chain seq x y z
N MET A 1 -57.29 21.14 -14.78
CA MET A 1 -57.58 19.73 -14.96
C MET A 1 -57.27 19.00 -13.66
N THR A 2 -58.34 18.61 -13.03
CA THR A 2 -58.53 17.94 -11.75
C THR A 2 -58.23 16.45 -11.87
N PHE A 3 -57.53 15.87 -10.89
CA PHE A 3 -57.61 14.44 -10.50
C PHE A 3 -57.20 14.37 -9.04
N GLN A 4 -58.08 14.25 -8.23
CA GLN A 4 -58.87 13.25 -7.49
C GLN A 4 -58.00 12.25 -6.72
N ASN A 5 -58.14 12.38 -5.38
CA ASN A 5 -57.74 11.47 -4.28
C ASN A 5 -58.45 10.13 -4.38
N ALA A 6 -57.78 9.08 -4.03
CA ALA A 6 -58.40 7.83 -3.61
C ALA A 6 -57.86 7.45 -2.23
N GLU A 7 -58.72 7.62 -1.22
CA GLU A 7 -58.65 7.03 0.12
C GLU A 7 -58.80 5.52 0.01
N GLN A 8 -58.04 4.77 0.74
CA GLN A 8 -58.28 3.37 1.03
C GLN A 8 -58.33 3.15 2.55
N GLU A 9 -59.50 2.64 2.97
CA GLU A 9 -59.89 2.24 4.34
C GLU A 9 -59.07 1.09 4.88
N PRO A 10 -58.94 0.96 6.23
CA PRO A 10 -58.26 -0.16 6.89
C PRO A 10 -59.21 -1.32 7.09
N PRO A 11 -58.73 -2.59 7.03
CA PRO A 11 -59.53 -3.75 7.33
C PRO A 11 -59.66 -4.06 8.83
N SER A 12 -60.88 -4.42 9.15
CA SER A 12 -61.50 -4.79 10.39
C SER A 12 -60.84 -5.97 11.18
N GLN A 13 -60.90 -5.85 12.50
CA GLN A 13 -60.56 -6.92 13.47
C GLN A 13 -61.60 -8.01 13.47
N PRO A 14 -61.22 -9.27 13.73
CA PRO A 14 -62.17 -10.34 14.16
C PRO A 14 -62.15 -10.55 15.67
N LYS A 15 -63.36 -10.80 16.08
CA LYS A 15 -63.99 -10.96 17.39
C LYS A 15 -63.38 -12.06 18.29
N GLU A 16 -63.35 -11.74 19.59
CA GLU A 16 -63.26 -12.70 20.70
C GLU A 16 -64.32 -13.81 20.63
N ILE A 17 -63.91 -15.03 20.93
CA ILE A 17 -64.80 -16.08 21.38
C ILE A 17 -64.26 -16.64 22.70
N ALA A 18 -65.13 -16.63 23.63
CA ALA A 18 -64.99 -16.99 25.06
C ALA A 18 -64.78 -18.49 25.37
N MET A 19 -63.94 -18.68 26.35
CA MET A 19 -64.06 -19.53 27.52
C MET A 19 -64.62 -20.94 27.39
N THR A 20 -63.87 -21.98 27.75
CA THR A 20 -64.30 -23.00 28.74
C THR A 20 -63.07 -23.65 29.42
N HIS A 21 -63.21 -23.75 30.72
CA HIS A 21 -62.40 -24.44 31.71
C HIS A 21 -61.95 -25.83 31.34
N ARG A 22 -60.68 -26.18 31.60
CA ARG A 22 -60.35 -27.41 32.35
C ARG A 22 -58.96 -27.31 33.00
N LEU A 23 -59.01 -27.22 34.30
CA LEU A 23 -57.90 -27.46 35.23
C LEU A 23 -57.39 -28.89 35.04
N LYS A 24 -56.06 -29.10 34.98
CA LYS A 24 -55.34 -30.15 35.74
C LYS A 24 -53.91 -30.37 35.22
N TYR A 25 -53.07 -30.57 36.21
CA TYR A 25 -51.65 -30.97 36.18
C TYR A 25 -50.63 -29.92 35.92
N ALA A 26 -50.23 -29.32 37.03
CA ALA A 26 -48.93 -28.64 37.17
C ALA A 26 -47.79 -29.68 37.09
N ALA A 27 -47.15 -29.81 35.99
CA ALA A 27 -45.83 -30.44 35.92
C ALA A 27 -44.80 -29.35 36.06
N LEU A 28 -44.18 -29.28 37.23
CA LEU A 28 -43.07 -28.40 37.55
C LEU A 28 -41.83 -28.89 36.79
N ALA A 29 -41.63 -28.41 35.58
CA ALA A 29 -40.39 -28.61 34.86
C ALA A 29 -39.36 -27.64 35.43
N ILE A 30 -38.52 -28.11 36.32
CA ILE A 30 -37.32 -27.44 36.75
C ILE A 30 -36.39 -27.44 35.53
N VAL A 31 -36.38 -26.35 34.76
CA VAL A 31 -35.36 -26.08 33.75
C VAL A 31 -34.09 -25.72 34.52
N LEU A 32 -33.20 -26.69 34.67
CA LEU A 32 -31.82 -26.43 35.09
C LEU A 32 -31.18 -25.57 33.99
N VAL A 33 -31.22 -24.26 34.17
CA VAL A 33 -30.39 -23.34 33.40
C VAL A 33 -28.97 -23.55 33.89
N LEU A 34 -28.26 -24.48 33.25
CA LEU A 34 -26.82 -24.54 33.37
C LEU A 34 -26.30 -23.20 32.87
N PRO A 35 -25.52 -22.45 33.68
CA PRO A 35 -24.81 -21.29 33.12
C PRO A 35 -23.90 -21.83 32.04
N ALA A 36 -24.20 -21.55 30.78
CA ALA A 36 -23.23 -21.67 29.71
C ALA A 36 -22.09 -20.77 30.12
N SER A 37 -21.03 -21.34 30.68
CA SER A 37 -19.77 -20.69 30.88
C SER A 37 -19.30 -20.34 29.49
N GLN A 38 -19.66 -19.14 29.03
CA GLN A 38 -18.97 -18.50 27.91
C GLN A 38 -17.53 -18.32 28.40
N THR A 39 -16.68 -19.30 28.09
CA THR A 39 -15.26 -19.08 28.07
C THR A 39 -15.05 -17.98 27.04
N ALA A 40 -15.07 -16.72 27.51
CA ALA A 40 -14.53 -15.62 26.76
C ALA A 40 -13.11 -16.05 26.41
N LEU A 41 -12.89 -16.42 25.14
CA LEU A 41 -11.55 -16.57 24.59
C LEU A 41 -10.93 -15.20 24.80
N ALA A 42 -10.12 -15.06 25.85
CA ALA A 42 -9.34 -13.87 26.06
C ALA A 42 -8.54 -13.67 24.78
N GLU A 43 -8.88 -12.63 24.02
CA GLU A 43 -8.06 -12.22 22.89
C GLU A 43 -6.66 -12.00 23.43
N THR A 44 -5.73 -12.88 23.06
CA THR A 44 -4.33 -12.74 23.43
C THR A 44 -3.79 -11.55 22.68
N PHE A 45 -3.67 -10.42 23.36
CA PHE A 45 -3.06 -9.21 22.82
C PHE A 45 -1.60 -9.44 22.45
N ALA A 46 -1.12 -8.68 21.44
CA ALA A 46 0.31 -8.54 21.20
C ALA A 46 1.06 -8.18 22.50
N PRO A 47 2.30 -8.70 22.72
CA PRO A 47 3.13 -9.42 21.76
C PRO A 47 2.79 -10.92 21.61
N TYR A 48 1.80 -11.41 22.30
CA TYR A 48 1.40 -12.82 22.30
C TYR A 48 0.21 -13.05 21.36
N GLY A 49 0.21 -14.16 20.66
CA GLY A 49 -0.84 -14.54 19.73
C GLY A 49 -0.41 -14.47 18.27
N THR A 50 -1.38 -14.52 17.36
CA THR A 50 -1.14 -14.49 15.91
C THR A 50 -1.44 -13.11 15.35
N ALA A 51 -0.60 -12.63 14.43
CA ALA A 51 -0.84 -11.37 13.74
C ALA A 51 -2.16 -11.41 12.96
N LYS A 52 -2.89 -10.30 13.00
CA LYS A 52 -4.08 -10.11 12.16
C LYS A 52 -3.64 -9.70 10.75
N VAL A 53 -4.36 -10.19 9.76
CA VAL A 53 -4.13 -9.83 8.35
C VAL A 53 -5.21 -8.84 7.93
N ASP A 54 -4.79 -7.68 7.44
CA ASP A 54 -5.65 -6.69 6.82
C ASP A 54 -5.20 -6.50 5.35
N MET A 55 -6.05 -6.93 4.42
CA MET A 55 -5.84 -6.83 2.97
C MET A 55 -6.83 -5.85 2.35
N HIS A 56 -7.00 -4.67 2.98
CA HIS A 56 -7.88 -3.63 2.45
C HIS A 56 -7.43 -3.17 1.05
N SER A 57 -8.38 -2.72 0.25
CA SER A 57 -8.09 -2.13 -1.06
C SER A 57 -7.56 -0.71 -0.89
N MET A 58 -6.54 -0.36 -1.67
CA MET A 58 -6.02 1.00 -1.74
C MET A 58 -6.76 1.79 -2.84
N PRO A 59 -7.04 3.08 -2.64
CA PRO A 59 -7.47 3.93 -3.75
C PRO A 59 -6.34 4.08 -4.78
N VAL A 60 -6.69 4.40 -6.02
CA VAL A 60 -5.67 4.77 -7.03
C VAL A 60 -4.88 5.96 -6.51
N THR A 61 -3.57 5.77 -6.36
CA THR A 61 -2.70 6.75 -5.69
C THR A 61 -1.43 6.96 -6.50
N ASP A 62 -1.21 8.18 -6.97
CA ASP A 62 0.03 8.57 -7.62
C ASP A 62 1.14 8.76 -6.58
N VAL A 63 2.35 8.32 -6.91
CA VAL A 63 3.48 8.29 -5.97
C VAL A 63 4.71 8.93 -6.58
N VAL A 64 5.42 9.75 -5.79
CA VAL A 64 6.75 10.23 -6.10
C VAL A 64 7.78 9.62 -5.14
N PHE A 65 8.76 8.90 -5.71
CA PHE A 65 9.88 8.32 -4.97
C PHE A 65 11.04 9.32 -4.91
N ASP A 66 11.50 9.58 -3.69
CA ASP A 66 12.71 10.37 -3.40
C ASP A 66 13.89 9.42 -3.26
N VAL A 67 14.79 9.41 -4.24
CA VAL A 67 15.89 8.46 -4.30
C VAL A 67 17.24 9.16 -4.14
N ASN A 68 17.96 8.74 -3.09
CA ASN A 68 19.28 9.22 -2.75
C ASN A 68 20.12 8.08 -2.17
N TYR A 69 20.59 7.19 -3.04
CA TYR A 69 21.32 5.98 -2.64
C TYR A 69 22.85 6.19 -2.75
N ALA A 70 23.56 5.74 -1.73
CA ALA A 70 25.02 5.77 -1.75
C ALA A 70 25.63 4.76 -2.75
N ASP A 71 24.97 3.61 -2.96
CA ASP A 71 25.40 2.56 -3.87
C ASP A 71 24.40 2.40 -5.03
N PRO A 72 24.85 2.58 -6.29
CA PRO A 72 24.02 2.36 -7.47
C PRO A 72 23.36 0.97 -7.57
N ASN A 73 23.96 -0.06 -6.98
CA ASN A 73 23.37 -1.40 -6.96
C ASN A 73 22.05 -1.49 -6.18
N GLN A 74 21.79 -0.51 -5.30
CA GLN A 74 20.54 -0.42 -4.54
C GLN A 74 19.31 -0.14 -5.43
N LEU A 75 19.52 0.31 -6.67
CA LEU A 75 18.47 0.41 -7.69
C LEU A 75 17.77 -0.94 -7.95
N ASN A 76 18.46 -2.08 -7.73
CA ASN A 76 17.83 -3.39 -7.80
C ASN A 76 16.73 -3.58 -6.74
N THR A 77 16.90 -3.00 -5.56
CA THR A 77 15.88 -3.01 -4.49
C THR A 77 14.75 -2.04 -4.82
N LEU A 78 15.07 -0.87 -5.37
CA LEU A 78 14.10 0.11 -5.83
C LEU A 78 13.14 -0.46 -6.86
N TYR A 79 13.64 -1.29 -7.79
CA TYR A 79 12.79 -1.98 -8.77
C TYR A 79 11.63 -2.73 -8.09
N ASN A 80 11.92 -3.51 -7.06
CA ASN A 80 10.91 -4.26 -6.33
C ASN A 80 9.93 -3.35 -5.59
N PHE A 81 10.42 -2.25 -4.99
CA PHE A 81 9.56 -1.27 -4.33
C PHE A 81 8.58 -0.63 -5.31
N ILE A 82 9.04 -0.23 -6.48
CA ILE A 82 8.20 0.36 -7.53
C ILE A 82 7.17 -0.65 -8.04
N LYS A 83 7.58 -1.89 -8.36
CA LYS A 83 6.66 -2.94 -8.85
C LYS A 83 5.57 -3.23 -7.83
N ASN A 84 5.92 -3.38 -6.55
CA ASN A 84 4.96 -3.63 -5.49
C ASN A 84 4.01 -2.44 -5.28
N THR A 85 4.54 -1.21 -5.25
CA THR A 85 3.72 -0.01 -5.12
C THR A 85 2.71 0.09 -6.25
N ARG A 86 3.14 -0.01 -7.50
CA ARG A 86 2.26 0.06 -8.68
C ARG A 86 1.19 -1.02 -8.68
N LYS A 87 1.54 -2.23 -8.27
CA LYS A 87 0.58 -3.34 -8.18
C LYS A 87 -0.58 -3.03 -7.21
N ILE A 88 -0.29 -2.33 -6.13
CA ILE A 88 -1.27 -2.05 -5.07
C ILE A 88 -2.01 -0.73 -5.34
N THR A 89 -1.27 0.35 -5.64
CA THR A 89 -1.85 1.70 -5.79
C THR A 89 -2.46 1.94 -7.17
N GLN A 90 -2.01 1.21 -8.20
CA GLN A 90 -2.42 1.37 -9.59
C GLN A 90 -2.27 2.79 -10.16
N GLY A 91 -1.62 3.68 -9.41
CA GLY A 91 -1.34 5.06 -9.77
C GLY A 91 -0.07 5.23 -10.60
N LYS A 92 0.18 6.46 -11.00
CA LYS A 92 1.42 6.86 -11.67
C LYS A 92 2.57 6.85 -10.67
N VAL A 93 3.76 6.55 -11.18
CA VAL A 93 4.98 6.58 -10.37
C VAL A 93 6.01 7.49 -11.05
N VAL A 94 6.57 8.39 -10.25
CA VAL A 94 7.69 9.24 -10.60
C VAL A 94 8.85 8.93 -9.66
N VAL A 95 10.04 8.82 -10.19
CA VAL A 95 11.29 8.63 -9.44
C VAL A 95 12.14 9.87 -9.61
N VAL A 96 12.49 10.54 -8.52
CA VAL A 96 13.42 11.68 -8.52
C VAL A 96 14.75 11.20 -7.94
N THR A 97 15.79 11.14 -8.76
CA THR A 97 17.14 10.69 -8.40
C THR A 97 18.06 11.88 -8.22
N HIS A 98 18.79 11.94 -7.10
CA HIS A 98 19.67 13.05 -6.78
C HIS A 98 20.87 12.67 -5.91
N GLY A 99 21.12 11.37 -5.70
CA GLY A 99 22.26 10.83 -4.97
C GLY A 99 23.33 10.20 -5.87
N PRO A 100 24.33 9.54 -5.28
CA PRO A 100 25.39 8.84 -6.01
C PRO A 100 24.91 7.74 -6.97
N GLU A 101 23.70 7.21 -6.78
CA GLU A 101 23.10 6.18 -7.64
C GLU A 101 22.91 6.64 -9.08
N LEU A 102 22.80 7.98 -9.31
CA LEU A 102 22.65 8.54 -10.66
C LEU A 102 23.79 8.12 -11.61
N ARG A 103 24.97 7.76 -11.07
CA ARG A 103 26.12 7.27 -11.86
C ARG A 103 25.80 5.99 -12.66
N ALA A 104 24.86 5.18 -12.19
CA ALA A 104 24.40 4.00 -12.94
C ALA A 104 23.73 4.41 -14.26
N PHE A 105 23.10 5.58 -14.32
CA PHE A 105 22.36 6.04 -15.49
C PHE A 105 23.25 6.71 -16.56
N ALA A 106 24.56 6.86 -16.29
CA ALA A 106 25.50 7.29 -17.30
C ALA A 106 25.84 6.15 -18.26
N LYS A 107 25.79 6.40 -19.57
CA LYS A 107 26.04 5.40 -20.63
C LYS A 107 27.41 4.74 -20.49
N GLU A 108 28.43 5.47 -20.07
CA GLU A 108 29.79 4.95 -19.84
C GLU A 108 29.84 3.89 -18.72
N ASN A 109 28.90 3.91 -17.78
CA ASN A 109 28.83 3.01 -16.65
C ASN A 109 27.89 1.81 -16.89
N TYR A 110 27.30 1.70 -18.08
CA TYR A 110 26.28 0.71 -18.39
C TYR A 110 26.72 -0.72 -18.11
N GLU A 111 27.89 -1.13 -18.60
CA GLU A 111 28.38 -2.49 -18.40
C GLU A 111 28.47 -2.86 -16.92
N LYS A 112 28.90 -1.92 -16.09
CA LYS A 112 29.03 -2.11 -14.64
C LYS A 112 27.70 -2.28 -13.92
N TYR A 113 26.67 -1.56 -14.37
CA TYR A 113 25.36 -1.50 -13.69
C TYR A 113 24.22 -2.02 -14.56
N GLN A 114 24.53 -2.77 -15.62
CA GLN A 114 23.56 -3.22 -16.63
C GLN A 114 22.28 -3.79 -16.02
N GLY A 115 22.39 -4.74 -15.08
CA GLY A 115 21.21 -5.38 -14.49
C GLY A 115 20.28 -4.43 -13.73
N ALA A 116 20.81 -3.34 -13.18
CA ALA A 116 20.00 -2.31 -12.53
C ALA A 116 19.39 -1.34 -13.56
N VAL A 117 20.20 -0.93 -14.55
CA VAL A 117 19.77 -0.01 -15.61
C VAL A 117 18.67 -0.62 -16.46
N ASP A 118 18.80 -1.89 -16.86
CA ASP A 118 17.79 -2.59 -17.66
C ASP A 118 16.45 -2.69 -16.94
N LYS A 119 16.45 -2.95 -15.64
CA LYS A 119 15.25 -2.93 -14.81
C LYS A 119 14.59 -1.55 -14.73
N MET A 120 15.38 -0.48 -14.64
CA MET A 120 14.84 0.89 -14.64
C MET A 120 14.29 1.25 -16.02
N ALA A 121 14.96 0.84 -17.09
CA ALA A 121 14.48 1.01 -18.45
C ALA A 121 13.18 0.22 -18.72
N GLU A 122 13.03 -0.99 -18.15
CA GLU A 122 11.77 -1.76 -18.18
C GLU A 122 10.64 -0.98 -17.51
N LEU A 123 10.86 -0.47 -16.30
CA LEU A 123 9.88 0.35 -15.59
C LEU A 123 9.50 1.60 -16.38
N SER A 124 10.47 2.23 -17.04
CA SER A 124 10.19 3.40 -17.88
C SER A 124 9.30 3.06 -19.08
N LYS A 125 9.52 1.92 -19.73
CA LYS A 125 8.62 1.41 -20.79
C LYS A 125 7.21 1.12 -20.27
N GLU A 126 7.08 0.79 -19.01
CA GLU A 126 5.79 0.60 -18.32
C GLU A 126 5.15 1.92 -17.85
N GLY A 127 5.78 3.08 -18.10
CA GLY A 127 5.24 4.40 -17.78
C GLY A 127 5.72 5.00 -16.45
N VAL A 128 6.77 4.46 -15.83
CA VAL A 128 7.44 5.12 -14.71
C VAL A 128 8.32 6.25 -15.25
N GLU A 129 8.19 7.45 -14.70
CA GLU A 129 9.00 8.60 -15.08
C GLU A 129 10.25 8.69 -14.17
N PHE A 130 11.42 8.87 -14.80
CA PHE A 130 12.68 9.07 -14.10
C PHE A 130 13.15 10.51 -14.28
N LYS A 131 13.20 11.27 -13.18
CA LYS A 131 13.65 12.67 -13.11
C LYS A 131 15.00 12.72 -12.41
N MET A 132 15.99 13.31 -13.04
CA MET A 132 17.35 13.44 -12.50
C MET A 132 17.67 14.88 -12.17
N CYS A 133 18.14 15.10 -10.95
CA CYS A 133 18.61 16.41 -10.49
C CYS A 133 19.83 16.89 -11.31
N ASN A 134 19.69 17.98 -12.05
CA ASN A 134 20.79 18.56 -12.82
C ASN A 134 21.99 18.97 -11.95
N ASN A 135 21.72 19.49 -10.74
CA ASN A 135 22.80 19.88 -9.84
C ASN A 135 23.63 18.67 -9.39
N ALA A 136 22.96 17.58 -9.02
CA ALA A 136 23.64 16.35 -8.61
C ALA A 136 24.37 15.69 -9.80
N MET A 137 23.77 15.69 -10.98
CA MET A 137 24.37 15.19 -12.22
C MET A 137 25.66 15.93 -12.54
N LYS A 138 25.62 17.28 -12.54
CA LYS A 138 26.81 18.11 -12.77
C LYS A 138 27.89 17.94 -11.71
N ALA A 139 27.49 17.85 -10.44
CA ALA A 139 28.42 17.60 -9.35
C ALA A 139 29.11 16.22 -9.46
N ALA A 140 28.45 15.25 -10.10
CA ALA A 140 29.04 13.95 -10.42
C ALA A 140 29.93 13.96 -11.68
N GLY A 141 30.01 15.10 -12.40
CA GLY A 141 30.83 15.27 -13.58
C GLY A 141 30.16 14.90 -14.91
N PHE A 142 28.82 14.77 -14.92
CA PHE A 142 28.08 14.40 -16.12
C PHE A 142 27.24 15.54 -16.70
N SER A 143 26.87 15.34 -17.95
CA SER A 143 25.93 16.16 -18.71
C SER A 143 24.66 15.34 -19.07
N ALA A 144 23.64 15.99 -19.62
CA ALA A 144 22.44 15.31 -20.05
C ALA A 144 22.68 14.32 -21.20
N GLU A 145 23.65 14.62 -22.05
CA GLU A 145 24.09 13.80 -23.21
C GLU A 145 24.70 12.47 -22.76
N ASP A 146 25.26 12.43 -21.55
CA ASP A 146 25.87 11.22 -21.00
C ASP A 146 24.82 10.23 -20.46
N MET A 147 23.59 10.69 -20.22
CA MET A 147 22.53 9.89 -19.59
C MET A 147 21.79 9.01 -20.60
N HIS A 148 21.27 7.87 -20.13
CA HIS A 148 20.35 7.03 -20.90
C HIS A 148 19.06 7.78 -21.25
N GLY A 149 18.50 7.52 -22.43
CA GLY A 149 17.39 8.28 -23.01
C GLY A 149 16.05 8.22 -22.27
N PHE A 150 15.90 7.33 -21.29
CA PHE A 150 14.70 7.28 -20.43
C PHE A 150 14.77 8.25 -19.25
N ILE A 151 15.90 8.92 -19.03
CA ILE A 151 16.08 9.92 -17.98
C ILE A 151 15.64 11.30 -18.47
N THR A 152 14.87 12.01 -17.68
CA THR A 152 14.56 13.42 -17.86
C THR A 152 15.33 14.23 -16.83
N VAL A 153 16.24 15.10 -17.27
CA VAL A 153 16.98 15.99 -16.38
C VAL A 153 16.09 17.16 -16.00
N VAL A 154 15.99 17.42 -14.69
CA VAL A 154 15.21 18.53 -14.10
C VAL A 154 16.14 19.50 -13.37
N PRO A 155 15.76 20.77 -13.17
CA PRO A 155 16.66 21.78 -12.60
C PRO A 155 17.25 21.39 -11.25
N ALA A 156 16.43 20.84 -10.34
CA ALA A 156 16.88 20.38 -9.02
C ALA A 156 15.91 19.33 -8.45
N GLY A 157 16.42 18.35 -7.67
CA GLY A 157 15.63 17.24 -7.15
C GLY A 157 14.56 17.67 -6.14
N PHE A 158 14.91 18.43 -5.12
CA PHE A 158 13.94 18.84 -4.09
C PHE A 158 12.78 19.70 -4.60
N PRO A 159 13.00 20.72 -5.45
CA PRO A 159 11.89 21.43 -6.10
C PRO A 159 11.00 20.53 -6.94
N GLU A 160 11.57 19.53 -7.62
CA GLU A 160 10.80 18.57 -8.40
C GLU A 160 9.92 17.68 -7.52
N LEU A 161 10.43 17.22 -6.37
CA LEU A 161 9.62 16.52 -5.36
C LEU A 161 8.46 17.40 -4.89
N ALA A 162 8.74 18.65 -4.52
CA ALA A 162 7.70 19.61 -4.10
C ALA A 162 6.64 19.84 -5.18
N TYR A 163 7.04 19.88 -6.44
CA TYR A 163 6.13 20.03 -7.58
C TYR A 163 5.15 18.84 -7.69
N TYR A 164 5.65 17.60 -7.60
CA TYR A 164 4.78 16.43 -7.65
C TYR A 164 3.89 16.30 -6.42
N MET A 165 4.41 16.62 -5.23
CA MET A 165 3.61 16.67 -4.00
C MET A 165 2.47 17.69 -4.13
N GLY A 166 2.75 18.87 -4.70
CA GLY A 166 1.74 19.88 -5.00
C GLY A 166 0.67 19.44 -6.01
N LYS A 167 0.98 18.42 -6.82
CA LYS A 167 0.04 17.75 -7.74
C LYS A 167 -0.75 16.60 -7.10
N GLY A 168 -0.56 16.35 -5.82
CA GLY A 168 -1.28 15.29 -5.09
C GLY A 168 -0.56 13.95 -5.06
N TYR A 169 0.68 13.85 -5.58
CA TYR A 169 1.47 12.62 -5.45
C TYR A 169 1.86 12.39 -3.99
N GLN A 170 1.76 11.16 -3.56
CA GLN A 170 2.22 10.75 -2.22
C GLN A 170 3.74 10.57 -2.24
N TYR A 171 4.41 11.18 -1.27
CA TYR A 171 5.86 11.11 -1.14
C TYR A 171 6.29 9.81 -0.47
N ILE A 172 7.27 9.13 -1.07
CA ILE A 172 7.92 7.95 -0.48
C ILE A 172 9.45 8.12 -0.61
N ASN A 173 10.14 8.03 0.52
CA ASN A 173 11.60 7.88 0.53
C ASN A 173 11.94 6.42 0.86
N PRO A 174 12.25 5.59 -0.13
CA PRO A 174 12.55 4.17 0.06
C PRO A 174 14.02 4.00 0.45
N LEU A 175 14.37 4.35 1.68
CA LEU A 175 15.72 4.14 2.18
C LEU A 175 16.07 2.65 2.05
N PRO A 176 17.17 2.29 1.37
CA PRO A 176 17.59 0.91 1.30
C PRO A 176 18.08 0.48 2.67
N LEU A 177 17.68 -0.72 3.07
CA LEU A 177 18.18 -1.31 4.30
C LEU A 177 19.68 -1.55 4.15
N PRO A 178 20.51 -1.07 5.08
CA PRO A 178 21.97 -1.28 5.04
C PRO A 178 22.34 -2.75 5.25
N VAL A 179 21.40 -3.57 5.69
CA VAL A 179 21.56 -4.99 5.99
C VAL A 179 20.84 -5.82 4.94
N LYS A 180 21.57 -6.78 4.38
CA LYS A 180 21.09 -7.62 3.29
C LYS A 180 19.86 -8.47 3.68
N ASP A 181 19.77 -8.85 4.94
CA ASP A 181 18.63 -9.58 5.50
C ASP A 181 18.51 -9.31 7.00
N VAL A 182 17.50 -8.53 7.38
CA VAL A 182 17.27 -8.14 8.78
C VAL A 182 16.93 -9.30 9.72
N ARG A 183 16.48 -10.43 9.19
CA ARG A 183 16.18 -11.62 10.01
C ARG A 183 17.38 -12.14 10.78
N TYR A 184 18.58 -11.83 10.31
CA TYR A 184 19.83 -12.31 10.92
C TYR A 184 20.43 -11.39 11.95
N LEU A 185 19.81 -10.23 12.20
CA LEU A 185 20.27 -9.33 13.26
C LEU A 185 20.09 -9.97 14.63
N ASP A 186 18.91 -10.55 14.86
CA ASP A 186 18.55 -11.15 16.15
C ASP A 186 18.81 -12.66 16.19
N GLN A 187 18.90 -13.31 15.04
CA GLN A 187 19.04 -14.75 14.91
C GLN A 187 20.09 -15.13 13.86
N PRO A 188 21.38 -14.87 14.11
CA PRO A 188 22.46 -15.13 13.13
C PRO A 188 22.56 -16.59 12.69
N GLN A 189 22.12 -17.53 13.53
CA GLN A 189 22.11 -18.97 13.27
C GLN A 189 21.16 -19.39 12.15
N LEU A 190 20.18 -18.54 11.79
CA LEU A 190 19.26 -18.82 10.68
C LEU A 190 19.86 -18.44 9.30
N ARG A 191 21.07 -17.92 9.29
CA ARG A 191 21.78 -17.55 8.07
C ARG A 191 22.19 -18.84 7.33
N LYS A 192 21.52 -19.12 6.23
CA LYS A 192 21.84 -20.24 5.33
C LYS A 192 22.66 -19.76 4.15
#